data_d4ab1f99453b9625c0eb90ad204deda4
#
_entry.id   d4ab1f99453b9625c0eb90ad204deda4
#
_cell.length_a   1.000
_cell.length_b   1.000
_cell.length_c   1.000
_cell.angle_alpha   90.00
_cell.angle_beta   90.00
_cell.angle_gamma   90.00
#
_symmetry.space_group_name_H-M   'P 1'
#
loop_
_entity.id
_entity.type
_entity.pdbx_description
1 polymer ?
#
loop_
_entity_poly.entity_id
_entity_poly.type
_entity_poly.pdbx_seq_one_letter_code
_entity_poly.pdbx_strand_id
1 'polypeptide(L)'
;MSSYFGKTAVGRALAIIGLAQAAMAQAPPAAPLAIPNPTYISIPLEITVNRPAAEVWKRVGKYCDIGEWLRVPCTITAGKDGEFGAVRSIGNEVLVGKTELSYTYTQPVREGRPYNLYHGTLEARPLTAPTSKLVYTLVLDNSLLADDAARERDKAQRTTQFTQALENMKILAEGGTLPPAPPRGGGQKGGAPKQ
;
A
#
# COMPACT_ATOMS: atom_id res chain seq x y z
N MET A 1 -70.88 33.13 58.32
CA MET A 1 -70.83 32.11 57.29
C MET A 1 -69.53 32.30 56.55
N SER A 2 -68.58 31.50 56.86
CA SER A 2 -67.18 31.69 56.48
C SER A 2 -66.77 30.53 55.56
N SER A 3 -66.34 30.81 54.33
CA SER A 3 -65.89 29.84 53.38
C SER A 3 -64.35 29.89 53.28
N TYR A 4 -63.67 28.85 53.66
CA TYR A 4 -62.25 28.72 53.52
C TYR A 4 -61.88 28.13 52.13
N PHE A 5 -61.10 28.84 51.36
CA PHE A 5 -60.43 28.34 50.15
C PHE A 5 -59.09 27.75 50.50
N GLY A 6 -58.95 26.46 50.29
CA GLY A 6 -57.66 25.81 50.35
C GLY A 6 -56.85 25.98 49.03
N LYS A 7 -55.61 26.47 49.12
CA LYS A 7 -54.66 26.54 48.02
C LYS A 7 -53.76 25.31 48.05
N THR A 8 -53.93 24.44 47.10
CA THR A 8 -52.99 23.32 46.84
C THR A 8 -51.81 23.82 46.00
N ALA A 9 -50.63 23.80 46.61
CA ALA A 9 -49.37 24.07 45.92
C ALA A 9 -48.90 22.82 45.18
N VAL A 10 -48.83 22.86 43.83
CA VAL A 10 -48.24 21.82 43.02
C VAL A 10 -46.73 22.09 42.87
N GLY A 11 -45.93 21.33 43.60
CA GLY A 11 -44.48 21.38 43.43
C GLY A 11 -44.04 20.64 42.17
N ARG A 12 -43.46 21.41 41.21
CA ARG A 12 -42.78 20.81 40.05
C ARG A 12 -41.35 20.41 40.44
N ALA A 13 -41.10 19.14 40.54
CA ALA A 13 -39.73 18.60 40.64
C ALA A 13 -39.10 18.61 39.25
N LEU A 14 -38.06 19.47 39.02
CA LEU A 14 -37.21 19.39 37.87
C LEU A 14 -36.17 18.31 38.10
N ALA A 15 -36.30 17.18 37.38
CA ALA A 15 -35.25 16.17 37.30
C ALA A 15 -34.16 16.66 36.32
N ILE A 16 -33.01 17.03 36.87
CA ILE A 16 -31.81 17.34 36.07
C ILE A 16 -31.16 16.01 35.71
N ILE A 17 -31.36 15.54 34.48
CA ILE A 17 -30.65 14.39 33.91
C ILE A 17 -29.26 14.89 33.51
N GLY A 18 -28.27 14.65 34.37
CA GLY A 18 -26.87 14.88 34.03
C GLY A 18 -26.37 13.87 33.00
N LEU A 19 -26.21 14.29 31.75
CA LEU A 19 -25.49 13.54 30.72
C LEU A 19 -24.00 13.54 31.07
N ALA A 20 -23.51 12.44 31.68
CA ALA A 20 -22.08 12.19 31.80
C ALA A 20 -21.52 11.90 30.40
N GLN A 21 -20.91 12.89 29.76
CA GLN A 21 -20.10 12.71 28.56
C GLN A 21 -18.83 11.98 28.98
N ALA A 22 -18.75 10.68 28.67
CA ALA A 22 -17.49 9.95 28.75
C ALA A 22 -16.55 10.55 27.68
N ALA A 23 -15.59 11.35 28.11
CA ALA A 23 -14.50 11.78 27.25
C ALA A 23 -13.71 10.54 26.83
N MET A 24 -13.89 10.10 25.60
CA MET A 24 -13.00 9.13 24.99
C MET A 24 -11.62 9.75 24.94
N ALA A 25 -10.74 9.37 25.84
CA ALA A 25 -9.32 9.74 25.77
C ALA A 25 -8.77 9.14 24.47
N GLN A 26 -8.58 9.94 23.46
CA GLN A 26 -7.85 9.55 22.25
C GLN A 26 -6.43 9.19 22.68
N ALA A 27 -5.98 7.99 22.32
CA ALA A 27 -4.58 7.62 22.51
C ALA A 27 -3.71 8.70 21.84
N PRO A 28 -2.62 9.15 22.50
CA PRO A 28 -1.72 10.10 21.86
C PRO A 28 -1.28 9.55 20.51
N PRO A 29 -1.17 10.41 19.46
CA PRO A 29 -0.67 9.99 18.16
C PRO A 29 0.69 9.33 18.36
N ALA A 30 0.90 8.17 17.72
CA ALA A 30 2.19 7.49 17.74
C ALA A 30 3.27 8.48 17.31
N ALA A 31 4.34 8.58 18.08
CA ALA A 31 5.45 9.46 17.74
C ALA A 31 5.93 9.10 16.32
N PRO A 32 6.13 10.09 15.43
CA PRO A 32 6.67 9.81 14.10
C PRO A 32 8.01 9.12 14.26
N LEU A 33 8.25 8.06 13.47
CA LEU A 33 9.56 7.42 13.40
C LEU A 33 10.54 8.43 12.80
N ALA A 34 11.17 9.22 13.66
CA ALA A 34 12.18 10.19 13.23
C ALA A 34 13.44 9.43 12.84
N ILE A 35 13.75 9.41 11.54
CA ILE A 35 15.04 8.97 11.04
C ILE A 35 15.89 10.21 10.84
N PRO A 36 16.98 10.38 11.61
CA PRO A 36 17.72 11.63 11.62
C PRO A 36 18.42 11.94 10.29
N ASN A 37 18.79 10.91 9.52
CA ASN A 37 19.50 11.05 8.25
C ASN A 37 18.94 10.08 7.20
N PRO A 38 17.75 10.34 6.61
CA PRO A 38 17.19 9.48 5.60
C PRO A 38 18.03 9.51 4.32
N THR A 39 18.15 8.36 3.66
CA THR A 39 18.80 8.23 2.35
C THR A 39 17.80 7.71 1.35
N TYR A 40 17.24 8.61 0.55
CA TYR A 40 16.24 8.28 -0.47
C TYR A 40 16.91 7.82 -1.75
N ILE A 41 16.44 6.69 -2.28
CA ILE A 41 16.84 6.19 -3.59
C ILE A 41 15.61 6.04 -4.47
N SER A 42 15.82 6.16 -5.80
CA SER A 42 14.84 5.85 -6.82
C SER A 42 15.37 4.74 -7.72
N ILE A 43 14.51 3.76 -8.02
CA ILE A 43 14.81 2.64 -8.93
C ILE A 43 13.78 2.71 -10.07
N PRO A 44 14.05 3.44 -11.14
CA PRO A 44 13.20 3.48 -12.33
C PRO A 44 13.47 2.26 -13.20
N LEU A 45 12.43 1.58 -13.63
CA LEU A 45 12.46 0.41 -14.52
C LEU A 45 11.43 0.61 -15.62
N GLU A 46 11.71 0.15 -16.82
CA GLU A 46 10.78 0.29 -17.94
C GLU A 46 10.91 -0.84 -18.96
N ILE A 47 9.81 -1.11 -19.67
CA ILE A 47 9.77 -2.05 -20.78
C ILE A 47 8.80 -1.59 -21.86
N THR A 48 9.17 -1.76 -23.13
CA THR A 48 8.28 -1.47 -24.28
C THR A 48 7.33 -2.65 -24.48
N VAL A 49 6.05 -2.34 -24.73
CA VAL A 49 4.96 -3.28 -24.98
C VAL A 49 4.33 -2.97 -26.33
N ASN A 50 4.11 -3.98 -27.17
CA ASN A 50 3.55 -3.85 -28.52
C ASN A 50 2.01 -3.82 -28.47
N ARG A 51 1.45 -2.97 -27.62
CA ARG A 51 0.02 -2.69 -27.44
C ARG A 51 -0.18 -1.24 -27.05
N PRO A 52 -1.35 -0.63 -27.36
CA PRO A 52 -1.72 0.68 -26.87
C PRO A 52 -1.76 0.73 -25.33
N ALA A 53 -1.37 1.85 -24.73
CA ALA A 53 -1.28 1.99 -23.29
C ALA A 53 -2.60 1.68 -22.54
N ALA A 54 -3.74 2.06 -23.10
CA ALA A 54 -5.05 1.77 -22.51
C ALA A 54 -5.36 0.25 -22.47
N GLU A 55 -4.97 -0.49 -23.51
CA GLU A 55 -5.13 -1.96 -23.55
C GLU A 55 -4.20 -2.63 -22.53
N VAL A 56 -2.94 -2.18 -22.48
CA VAL A 56 -1.97 -2.65 -21.49
C VAL A 56 -2.51 -2.41 -20.08
N TRP A 57 -2.98 -1.20 -19.79
CA TRP A 57 -3.51 -0.85 -18.48
C TRP A 57 -4.73 -1.67 -18.09
N LYS A 58 -5.66 -1.88 -19.03
CA LYS A 58 -6.84 -2.73 -18.84
C LYS A 58 -6.47 -4.15 -18.44
N ARG A 59 -5.32 -4.67 -18.93
CA ARG A 59 -4.90 -6.06 -18.69
C ARG A 59 -4.10 -6.26 -17.42
N VAL A 60 -3.25 -5.29 -17.03
CA VAL A 60 -2.28 -5.48 -15.93
C VAL A 60 -2.30 -4.35 -14.89
N GLY A 61 -3.17 -3.35 -15.05
CA GLY A 61 -3.14 -2.12 -14.25
C GLY A 61 -4.12 -2.07 -13.08
N LYS A 62 -4.98 -3.08 -12.84
CA LYS A 62 -5.80 -3.13 -11.63
C LYS A 62 -4.93 -3.35 -10.40
N TYR A 63 -5.39 -2.86 -9.26
CA TYR A 63 -4.55 -2.80 -8.07
C TYR A 63 -4.10 -4.18 -7.54
N CYS A 64 -4.93 -5.22 -7.76
CA CYS A 64 -4.58 -6.60 -7.42
C CYS A 64 -4.13 -7.47 -8.62
N ASP A 65 -3.99 -6.93 -9.83
CA ASP A 65 -3.37 -7.64 -10.96
C ASP A 65 -1.90 -8.00 -10.67
N ILE A 66 -1.28 -7.31 -9.71
CA ILE A 66 0.04 -7.64 -9.16
C ILE A 66 0.13 -9.11 -8.71
N GLY A 67 -0.96 -9.68 -8.26
CA GLY A 67 -1.01 -11.10 -7.88
C GLY A 67 -0.62 -12.03 -9.01
N GLU A 68 -1.01 -11.71 -10.24
CA GLU A 68 -0.69 -12.50 -11.43
C GLU A 68 0.76 -12.27 -11.89
N TRP A 69 1.14 -11.02 -12.15
CA TRP A 69 2.46 -10.74 -12.72
C TRP A 69 3.62 -10.82 -11.73
N LEU A 70 3.39 -10.63 -10.42
CA LEU A 70 4.38 -10.88 -9.36
C LEU A 70 4.30 -12.31 -8.79
N ARG A 71 3.26 -13.09 -9.17
CA ARG A 71 3.01 -14.47 -8.74
C ARG A 71 2.88 -14.66 -7.23
N VAL A 72 2.18 -13.74 -6.60
CA VAL A 72 1.89 -13.75 -5.17
C VAL A 72 0.39 -13.54 -4.95
N PRO A 73 -0.24 -14.19 -3.96
CA PRO A 73 -1.65 -13.96 -3.67
C PRO A 73 -1.92 -12.47 -3.36
N CYS A 74 -2.94 -11.89 -3.99
CA CYS A 74 -3.39 -10.53 -3.72
C CYS A 74 -4.89 -10.50 -3.49
N THR A 75 -5.31 -9.81 -2.41
CA THR A 75 -6.69 -9.49 -2.08
C THR A 75 -6.77 -8.07 -1.56
N ILE A 76 -7.91 -7.40 -1.75
CA ILE A 76 -8.18 -6.11 -1.10
C ILE A 76 -8.64 -6.40 0.32
N THR A 77 -7.89 -5.89 1.29
CA THR A 77 -8.11 -6.13 2.73
C THR A 77 -8.86 -4.98 3.41
N ALA A 78 -8.85 -3.78 2.80
CA ALA A 78 -9.63 -2.63 3.25
C ALA A 78 -9.91 -1.68 2.08
N GLY A 79 -10.99 -0.92 2.16
CA GLY A 79 -11.43 -0.02 1.09
C GLY A 79 -12.00 -0.77 -0.09
N LYS A 80 -12.08 -0.11 -1.25
CA LYS A 80 -12.61 -0.66 -2.49
C LYS A 80 -11.52 -0.63 -3.57
N ASP A 81 -11.44 -1.71 -4.35
CA ASP A 81 -10.41 -1.86 -5.39
C ASP A 81 -10.36 -0.66 -6.33
N GLY A 82 -9.15 -0.13 -6.54
CA GLY A 82 -8.90 1.02 -7.39
C GLY A 82 -9.35 2.38 -6.82
N GLU A 83 -9.82 2.48 -5.59
CA GLU A 83 -10.11 3.74 -4.90
C GLU A 83 -8.96 4.16 -3.98
N PHE A 84 -8.81 5.48 -3.75
CA PHE A 84 -7.84 5.99 -2.79
C PHE A 84 -8.07 5.39 -1.41
N GLY A 85 -6.99 4.99 -0.74
CA GLY A 85 -7.04 4.33 0.55
C GLY A 85 -7.32 2.82 0.50
N ALA A 86 -7.55 2.23 -0.69
CA ALA A 86 -7.62 0.78 -0.83
C ALA A 86 -6.32 0.12 -0.37
N VAL A 87 -6.44 -0.92 0.44
CA VAL A 87 -5.32 -1.68 0.98
C VAL A 87 -5.30 -3.07 0.37
N ARG A 88 -4.15 -3.48 -0.18
CA ARG A 88 -3.95 -4.85 -0.66
C ARG A 88 -3.10 -5.68 0.29
N SER A 89 -3.32 -6.99 0.32
CA SER A 89 -2.66 -7.94 1.25
C SER A 89 -1.13 -7.98 1.12
N ILE A 90 -0.59 -7.59 -0.05
CA ILE A 90 0.85 -7.53 -0.29
C ILE A 90 1.41 -6.32 0.47
N GLY A 91 2.23 -6.57 1.48
CA GLY A 91 2.87 -5.50 2.26
C GLY A 91 1.91 -4.55 3.00
N ASN A 92 0.58 -4.80 3.01
CA ASN A 92 -0.47 -3.88 3.42
C ASN A 92 -0.37 -2.55 2.67
N GLU A 93 -0.10 -2.63 1.38
CA GLU A 93 0.11 -1.46 0.54
C GLU A 93 -1.18 -0.67 0.36
N VAL A 94 -1.09 0.64 0.54
CA VAL A 94 -2.20 1.59 0.45
C VAL A 94 -2.10 2.36 -0.86
N LEU A 95 -3.18 2.39 -1.63
CA LEU A 95 -3.27 3.19 -2.85
C LEU A 95 -3.38 4.67 -2.49
N VAL A 96 -2.36 5.46 -2.83
CA VAL A 96 -2.25 6.88 -2.44
C VAL A 96 -2.26 7.85 -3.63
N GLY A 97 -2.10 7.36 -4.85
CA GLY A 97 -2.15 8.16 -6.07
C GLY A 97 -2.65 7.34 -7.24
N LYS A 98 -3.38 7.96 -8.16
CA LYS A 98 -3.77 7.35 -9.42
C LYS A 98 -4.08 8.39 -10.49
N THR A 99 -3.88 7.97 -11.74
CA THR A 99 -4.42 8.62 -12.93
C THR A 99 -5.23 7.59 -13.72
N GLU A 100 -5.60 7.92 -14.96
CA GLU A 100 -6.27 6.97 -15.84
C GLU A 100 -5.39 5.73 -16.14
N LEU A 101 -4.08 5.92 -16.29
CA LEU A 101 -3.12 4.89 -16.68
C LEU A 101 -1.97 4.71 -15.68
N SER A 102 -2.18 5.05 -14.43
CA SER A 102 -1.18 4.86 -13.38
C SER A 102 -1.79 4.70 -11.99
N TYR A 103 -1.03 4.08 -11.11
CA TYR A 103 -1.26 4.18 -9.67
C TYR A 103 0.05 4.28 -8.90
N THR A 104 -0.05 4.89 -7.71
CA THR A 104 1.03 4.92 -6.71
C THR A 104 0.52 4.34 -5.41
N TYR A 105 1.33 3.52 -4.78
CA TYR A 105 1.06 2.97 -3.46
C TYR A 105 2.19 3.29 -2.48
N THR A 106 1.87 3.23 -1.19
CA THR A 106 2.84 3.29 -0.10
C THR A 106 2.72 2.04 0.77
N GLN A 107 3.83 1.57 1.32
CA GLN A 107 3.80 0.59 2.40
C GLN A 107 3.79 1.33 3.74
N PRO A 108 2.89 0.97 4.68
CA PRO A 108 2.92 1.51 6.02
C PRO A 108 4.25 1.19 6.71
N VAL A 109 4.77 2.17 7.42
CA VAL A 109 5.96 1.97 8.26
C VAL A 109 5.63 0.97 9.37
N ARG A 110 6.50 0.00 9.57
CA ARG A 110 6.35 -1.03 10.59
C ARG A 110 7.70 -1.34 11.22
N GLU A 111 7.65 -1.63 12.52
CA GLU A 111 8.82 -2.11 13.24
C GLU A 111 9.45 -3.34 12.55
N GLY A 112 10.76 -3.42 12.52
CA GLY A 112 11.52 -4.50 11.90
C GLY A 112 11.61 -4.45 10.37
N ARG A 113 11.05 -3.41 9.71
CA ARG A 113 11.27 -3.20 8.27
C ARG A 113 12.52 -2.36 8.03
N PRO A 114 13.30 -2.68 6.98
CA PRO A 114 14.56 -1.99 6.70
C PRO A 114 14.37 -0.63 5.98
N TYR A 115 13.17 -0.08 5.98
CA TYR A 115 12.84 1.22 5.37
C TYR A 115 11.67 1.88 6.12
N ASN A 116 11.70 3.19 6.22
CA ASN A 116 10.62 4.01 6.78
C ASN A 116 9.76 4.70 5.71
N LEU A 117 10.22 4.72 4.47
CA LEU A 117 9.47 5.14 3.30
C LEU A 117 9.60 4.06 2.22
N TYR A 118 8.48 3.67 1.64
CA TYR A 118 8.43 2.80 0.48
C TYR A 118 7.23 3.16 -0.39
N HIS A 119 7.49 3.65 -1.59
CA HIS A 119 6.48 3.93 -2.60
C HIS A 119 6.80 3.13 -3.87
N GLY A 120 5.75 2.67 -4.52
CA GLY A 120 5.85 2.11 -5.86
C GLY A 120 4.84 2.78 -6.77
N THR A 121 5.27 3.17 -7.97
CA THR A 121 4.40 3.70 -9.01
C THR A 121 4.47 2.81 -10.24
N LEU A 122 3.33 2.34 -10.72
CA LEU A 122 3.17 1.68 -12.01
C LEU A 122 2.42 2.60 -12.96
N GLU A 123 2.90 2.70 -14.20
CA GLU A 123 2.32 3.58 -15.22
C GLU A 123 2.43 2.93 -16.61
N ALA A 124 1.39 3.09 -17.44
CA ALA A 124 1.43 2.78 -18.86
C ALA A 124 1.47 4.09 -19.65
N ARG A 125 2.57 4.34 -20.37
CA ARG A 125 2.78 5.55 -21.18
C ARG A 125 2.62 5.24 -22.66
N PRO A 126 1.79 5.97 -23.40
CA PRO A 126 1.76 5.88 -24.86
C PRO A 126 3.13 6.24 -25.46
N LEU A 127 3.60 5.47 -26.44
CA LEU A 127 4.77 5.80 -27.26
C LEU A 127 4.34 6.15 -28.69
N THR A 128 3.65 5.21 -29.34
CA THR A 128 3.03 5.37 -30.67
C THR A 128 1.63 4.77 -30.61
N ALA A 129 0.83 4.87 -31.68
CA ALA A 129 -0.50 4.30 -31.70
C ALA A 129 -0.55 2.80 -31.33
N PRO A 130 0.36 1.91 -31.84
CA PRO A 130 0.32 0.49 -31.50
C PRO A 130 1.23 0.11 -30.34
N THR A 131 2.01 1.04 -29.75
CA THR A 131 3.01 0.71 -28.73
C THR A 131 2.95 1.62 -27.51
N SER A 132 3.34 1.07 -26.38
CA SER A 132 3.43 1.78 -25.11
C SER A 132 4.68 1.35 -24.33
N LYS A 133 4.89 2.02 -23.22
CA LYS A 133 5.91 1.68 -22.24
C LYS A 133 5.26 1.46 -20.90
N LEU A 134 5.53 0.34 -20.24
CA LEU A 134 5.30 0.19 -18.82
C LEU A 134 6.50 0.76 -18.07
N VAL A 135 6.23 1.60 -17.10
CA VAL A 135 7.22 2.19 -16.20
C VAL A 135 6.89 1.80 -14.77
N TYR A 136 7.85 1.24 -14.07
CA TYR A 136 7.73 0.94 -12.65
C TYR A 136 8.82 1.68 -11.89
N THR A 137 8.43 2.57 -10.98
CA THR A 137 9.37 3.35 -10.19
C THR A 137 9.19 3.02 -8.71
N LEU A 138 10.27 2.56 -8.07
CA LEU A 138 10.33 2.43 -6.62
C LEU A 138 11.05 3.64 -6.04
N VAL A 139 10.50 4.20 -4.96
CA VAL A 139 11.16 5.23 -4.15
C VAL A 139 11.15 4.75 -2.70
N LEU A 140 12.31 4.64 -2.10
CA LEU A 140 12.43 4.16 -0.73
C LEU A 140 13.57 4.86 0.02
N ASP A 141 13.44 4.89 1.34
CA ASP A 141 14.55 5.23 2.24
C ASP A 141 15.27 3.95 2.64
N ASN A 142 16.54 3.84 2.28
CA ASN A 142 17.38 2.70 2.59
C ASN A 142 18.40 2.95 3.72
N SER A 143 18.25 4.06 4.47
CA SER A 143 19.15 4.45 5.56
C SER A 143 19.21 3.44 6.71
N LEU A 144 18.14 2.63 6.88
CA LEU A 144 18.07 1.59 7.91
C LEU A 144 18.84 0.30 7.56
N LEU A 145 19.36 0.18 6.34
CA LEU A 145 20.24 -0.94 5.98
C LEU A 145 21.63 -0.74 6.58
N ALA A 146 22.23 -1.86 7.02
CA ALA A 146 23.41 -1.86 7.86
C ALA A 146 24.61 -1.10 7.26
N ASP A 147 24.84 -1.23 5.95
CA ASP A 147 25.99 -0.67 5.26
C ASP A 147 25.71 -0.47 3.75
N ASP A 148 26.67 0.10 3.04
CA ASP A 148 26.56 0.35 1.60
C ASP A 148 26.44 -0.95 0.80
N ALA A 149 27.13 -2.01 1.22
CA ALA A 149 27.03 -3.31 0.56
C ALA A 149 25.61 -3.90 0.71
N ALA A 150 24.96 -3.72 1.87
CA ALA A 150 23.57 -4.11 2.08
C ALA A 150 22.61 -3.27 1.21
N ARG A 151 22.87 -1.96 1.10
CA ARG A 151 22.09 -1.05 0.24
C ARG A 151 22.18 -1.44 -1.23
N GLU A 152 23.35 -1.73 -1.73
CA GLU A 152 23.56 -2.16 -3.13
C GLU A 152 22.93 -3.55 -3.39
N ARG A 153 23.02 -4.49 -2.47
CA ARG A 153 22.35 -5.80 -2.61
C ARG A 153 20.83 -5.66 -2.65
N ASP A 154 20.24 -4.86 -1.76
CA ASP A 154 18.79 -4.61 -1.75
C ASP A 154 18.32 -3.96 -3.05
N LYS A 155 19.04 -2.94 -3.54
CA LYS A 155 18.76 -2.29 -4.83
C LYS A 155 18.85 -3.28 -6.00
N ALA A 156 19.89 -4.10 -6.07
CA ALA A 156 20.08 -5.11 -7.11
C ALA A 156 18.96 -6.16 -7.08
N GLN A 157 18.58 -6.63 -5.90
CA GLN A 157 17.48 -7.59 -5.71
C GLN A 157 16.15 -7.02 -6.19
N ARG A 158 15.82 -5.78 -5.83
CA ARG A 158 14.60 -5.10 -6.28
C ARG A 158 14.61 -4.88 -7.79
N THR A 159 15.73 -4.44 -8.33
CA THR A 159 15.91 -4.27 -9.77
C THR A 159 15.60 -5.58 -10.50
N THR A 160 16.18 -6.70 -10.10
CA THR A 160 15.94 -8.01 -10.70
C THR A 160 14.47 -8.44 -10.57
N GLN A 161 13.89 -8.31 -9.38
CA GLN A 161 12.50 -8.70 -9.12
C GLN A 161 11.51 -7.91 -9.98
N PHE A 162 11.66 -6.60 -10.05
CA PHE A 162 10.72 -5.75 -10.79
C PHE A 162 10.98 -5.70 -12.29
N THR A 163 12.20 -5.98 -12.75
CA THR A 163 12.45 -6.28 -14.17
C THR A 163 11.68 -7.52 -14.60
N GLN A 164 11.76 -8.61 -13.84
CA GLN A 164 10.97 -9.82 -14.12
C GLN A 164 9.46 -9.56 -14.06
N ALA A 165 9.00 -8.72 -13.14
CA ALA A 165 7.59 -8.33 -13.06
C ALA A 165 7.15 -7.58 -14.33
N LEU A 166 7.97 -6.65 -14.84
CA LEU A 166 7.70 -5.95 -16.10
C LEU A 166 7.67 -6.89 -17.31
N GLU A 167 8.57 -7.87 -17.37
CA GLU A 167 8.55 -8.91 -18.41
C GLU A 167 7.26 -9.74 -18.35
N ASN A 168 6.84 -10.13 -17.15
CA ASN A 168 5.58 -10.84 -16.95
C ASN A 168 4.37 -9.99 -17.40
N MET A 169 4.34 -8.70 -17.02
CA MET A 169 3.29 -7.78 -17.46
C MET A 169 3.26 -7.64 -18.98
N LYS A 170 4.43 -7.53 -19.62
CA LYS A 170 4.53 -7.47 -21.10
C LYS A 170 3.95 -8.71 -21.74
N ILE A 171 4.32 -9.93 -21.29
CA ILE A 171 3.78 -11.19 -21.81
C ILE A 171 2.26 -11.20 -21.72
N LEU A 172 1.70 -10.85 -20.56
CA LEU A 172 0.25 -10.81 -20.33
C LEU A 172 -0.45 -9.77 -21.20
N ALA A 173 0.10 -8.56 -21.30
CA ALA A 173 -0.45 -7.46 -22.07
C ALA A 173 -0.45 -7.75 -23.59
N GLU A 174 0.53 -8.49 -24.08
CA GLU A 174 0.62 -8.92 -25.47
C GLU A 174 -0.20 -10.20 -25.77
N GLY A 175 -0.96 -10.72 -24.78
CA GLY A 175 -1.87 -11.87 -24.93
C GLY A 175 -1.21 -13.23 -24.70
N GLY A 176 0.01 -13.26 -24.19
CA GLY A 176 0.73 -14.47 -23.84
C GLY A 176 0.30 -15.04 -22.48
N THR A 177 0.83 -16.23 -22.19
CA THR A 177 0.67 -16.92 -20.90
C THR A 177 2.01 -16.98 -20.20
N LEU A 178 2.02 -16.70 -18.89
CA LEU A 178 3.26 -16.77 -18.12
C LEU A 178 3.80 -18.21 -18.08
N PRO A 179 5.11 -18.42 -18.26
CA PRO A 179 5.72 -19.73 -18.08
C PRO A 179 5.48 -20.25 -16.65
N PRO A 180 5.58 -21.54 -16.37
CA PRO A 180 5.48 -22.06 -15.00
C PRO A 180 6.38 -21.29 -14.03
N ALA A 181 5.90 -21.05 -12.80
CA ALA A 181 6.74 -20.41 -11.80
C ALA A 181 7.98 -21.29 -11.54
N PRO A 182 9.18 -20.69 -11.43
CA PRO A 182 10.34 -21.46 -11.00
C PRO A 182 10.05 -22.12 -9.65
N PRO A 183 10.55 -23.34 -9.40
CA PRO A 183 10.37 -24.00 -8.11
C PRO A 183 10.84 -23.03 -7.02
N ARG A 184 10.01 -22.79 -6.02
CA ARG A 184 10.40 -21.96 -4.86
C ARG A 184 11.57 -22.67 -4.21
N GLY A 185 12.76 -22.11 -4.35
CA GLY A 185 13.94 -22.60 -3.64
C GLY A 185 13.57 -22.72 -2.16
N GLY A 186 13.72 -23.92 -1.61
CA GLY A 186 13.34 -24.22 -0.23
C GLY A 186 13.97 -23.16 0.68
N GLY A 187 13.15 -22.39 1.36
CA GLY A 187 13.62 -21.38 2.30
C GLY A 187 14.60 -22.04 3.27
N GLN A 188 15.81 -21.54 3.30
CA GLN A 188 16.76 -21.85 4.35
C GLN A 188 16.05 -21.55 5.68
N LYS A 189 15.61 -22.63 6.35
CA LYS A 189 15.17 -22.53 7.74
C LYS A 189 16.34 -21.95 8.51
N GLY A 190 16.24 -20.69 8.90
CA GLY A 190 17.19 -20.06 9.81
C GLY A 190 17.29 -20.95 11.04
N GLY A 191 18.41 -21.66 11.15
CA GLY A 191 18.76 -22.41 12.34
C GLY A 191 18.86 -21.42 13.50
N ALA A 192 17.98 -21.54 14.49
CA ALA A 192 18.13 -20.85 15.74
C ALA A 192 19.50 -21.23 16.37
N PRO A 193 20.27 -20.27 16.89
CA PRO A 193 21.49 -20.61 17.63
C PRO A 193 21.09 -21.40 18.88
N LYS A 194 21.59 -22.61 18.99
CA LYS A 194 21.55 -23.36 20.26
C LYS A 194 22.43 -22.65 21.28
N GLN A 195 21.83 -22.30 22.42
CA GLN A 195 22.54 -21.88 23.63
C GLN A 195 23.35 -23.03 24.19
#